data_8a91d5fba5651f1fc23b12728f64332c
#
_entry.id   8a91d5fba5651f1fc23b12728f64332c
#
_cell.length_a   1.000
_cell.length_b   1.000
_cell.length_c   1.000
_cell.angle_alpha   90.00
_cell.angle_beta   90.00
_cell.angle_gamma   90.00
#
_symmetry.space_group_name_H-M   'P 1'
#
loop_
_entity.id
_entity.type
_entity.pdbx_description
1 polymer ?
#
loop_
_entity_poly.entity_id
_entity_poly.type
_entity_poly.pdbx_seq_one_letter_code
_entity_poly.pdbx_strand_id
1 'polypeptide(L)'
;LFEHINLKFQCKFFLAGGLTDEDLINQVIKSTIGKNCISFCKMNLSEAIPIIGASQYYIGNDTGWGHIASGLGLKSLLLFMDSPPLAYGVYSKNIRVIVPEGETIESCEHNTRGNDSISFSEVLKKSIELIS
;
A
#
# COMPACT_ATOMS: atom_id res chain seq x y z
N LEU A 1 -4.41 -2.23 10.90
CA LEU A 1 -4.65 -2.80 9.58
C LEU A 1 -4.18 -4.26 9.52
N PHE A 2 -2.88 -4.52 9.71
CA PHE A 2 -2.29 -5.86 9.60
C PHE A 2 -2.98 -6.90 10.48
N GLU A 3 -3.27 -6.60 11.73
CA GLU A 3 -3.98 -7.49 12.65
C GLU A 3 -5.36 -7.89 12.12
N HIS A 4 -6.15 -6.91 11.69
CA HIS A 4 -7.49 -7.16 11.17
C HIS A 4 -7.47 -8.02 9.92
N ILE A 5 -6.51 -7.76 9.02
CA ILE A 5 -6.33 -8.57 7.80
C ILE A 5 -5.89 -9.98 8.17
N ASN A 6 -4.89 -10.12 9.07
CA ASN A 6 -4.35 -11.42 9.45
C ASN A 6 -5.36 -12.30 10.18
N LEU A 7 -6.21 -11.72 11.03
CA LEU A 7 -7.30 -12.45 11.70
C LEU A 7 -8.29 -13.07 10.69
N LYS A 8 -8.51 -12.38 9.57
CA LYS A 8 -9.47 -12.84 8.57
C LYS A 8 -8.86 -13.76 7.51
N PHE A 9 -7.62 -13.49 7.07
CA PHE A 9 -7.04 -14.12 5.89
C PHE A 9 -5.73 -14.88 6.14
N GLN A 10 -5.14 -14.80 7.35
CA GLN A 10 -3.87 -15.44 7.72
C GLN A 10 -2.73 -15.15 6.72
N CYS A 11 -2.43 -13.87 6.52
CA CYS A 11 -1.46 -13.40 5.54
C CYS A 11 -0.02 -13.40 6.05
N LYS A 12 0.94 -13.47 5.12
CA LYS A 12 2.30 -12.94 5.31
C LYS A 12 2.37 -11.53 4.74
N PHE A 13 3.10 -10.65 5.41
CA PHE A 13 3.23 -9.25 5.02
C PHE A 13 4.68 -8.93 4.69
N PHE A 14 4.90 -8.35 3.52
CA PHE A 14 6.17 -7.80 3.10
C PHE A 14 6.09 -6.29 3.19
N LEU A 15 6.91 -5.69 4.05
CA LEU A 15 6.87 -4.26 4.34
C LEU A 15 7.90 -3.55 3.47
N ALA A 16 7.42 -2.92 2.40
CA ALA A 16 8.26 -2.19 1.46
C ALA A 16 8.51 -0.76 1.94
N GLY A 17 9.77 -0.34 1.88
CA GLY A 17 10.22 1.01 2.21
C GLY A 17 11.70 1.19 1.91
N GLY A 18 12.18 2.43 1.96
CA GLY A 18 13.60 2.74 1.87
C GLY A 18 14.31 2.63 3.22
N LEU A 19 15.61 2.91 3.22
CA LEU A 19 16.41 2.93 4.46
C LEU A 19 15.89 3.95 5.49
N THR A 20 15.30 5.05 5.03
CA THR A 20 14.68 6.07 5.88
C THR A 20 13.45 5.60 6.61
N ASP A 21 12.81 4.53 6.14
CA ASP A 21 11.58 3.97 6.71
C ASP A 21 11.87 2.83 7.70
N GLU A 22 13.15 2.47 7.90
CA GLU A 22 13.54 1.30 8.68
C GLU A 22 12.99 1.35 10.11
N ASP A 23 13.07 2.50 10.78
CA ASP A 23 12.60 2.65 12.16
C ASP A 23 11.09 2.45 12.27
N LEU A 24 10.33 3.03 11.33
CA LEU A 24 8.87 2.86 11.28
C LEU A 24 8.49 1.39 11.01
N ILE A 25 9.15 0.75 10.06
CA ILE A 25 8.91 -0.65 9.73
C ILE A 25 9.27 -1.55 10.91
N ASN A 26 10.37 -1.30 11.61
CA ASN A 26 10.74 -2.03 12.81
C ASN A 26 9.73 -1.87 13.95
N GLN A 27 9.11 -0.69 14.10
CA GLN A 27 8.01 -0.50 15.05
C GLN A 27 6.79 -1.37 14.69
N VAL A 28 6.44 -1.44 13.41
CA VAL A 28 5.35 -2.31 12.94
C VAL A 28 5.67 -3.78 13.20
N ILE A 29 6.90 -4.23 12.92
CA ILE A 29 7.32 -5.62 13.14
C ILE A 29 7.32 -5.98 14.63
N LYS A 30 7.70 -5.05 15.51
CA LYS A 30 7.68 -5.26 16.96
C LYS A 30 6.26 -5.24 17.55
N SER A 31 5.28 -4.76 16.83
CA SER A 31 3.88 -4.82 17.23
C SER A 31 3.35 -6.26 17.15
N THR A 32 2.09 -6.50 17.09
CA THR A 32 1.42 -7.75 17.41
C THR A 32 1.60 -8.91 16.43
N ILE A 33 1.94 -8.66 15.17
CA ILE A 33 2.03 -9.72 14.13
C ILE A 33 3.42 -9.88 13.53
N GLY A 34 4.45 -9.46 14.25
CA GLY A 34 5.83 -9.44 13.76
C GLY A 34 6.34 -10.74 13.14
N LYS A 35 5.83 -11.89 13.60
CA LYS A 35 6.17 -13.20 13.03
C LYS A 35 5.76 -13.38 11.56
N ASN A 36 4.77 -12.62 11.11
CA ASN A 36 4.23 -12.68 9.76
C ASN A 36 4.72 -11.53 8.87
N CYS A 37 5.61 -10.67 9.40
CA CYS A 37 6.12 -9.50 8.70
C CYS A 37 7.59 -9.68 8.31
N ILE A 38 7.93 -9.31 7.09
CA ILE A 38 9.29 -9.30 6.55
C ILE A 38 9.57 -7.90 5.99
N SER A 39 10.69 -7.30 6.38
CA SER A 39 11.09 -5.96 5.91
C SER A 39 11.86 -6.04 4.59
N PHE A 40 11.58 -5.10 3.69
CA PHE A 40 12.33 -4.88 2.45
C PHE A 40 13.35 -3.74 2.52
N CYS A 41 13.45 -3.03 3.65
CA CYS A 41 14.29 -1.82 3.77
C CYS A 41 15.76 -2.01 3.37
N LYS A 42 16.27 -3.23 3.51
CA LYS A 42 17.67 -3.56 3.17
C LYS A 42 17.81 -4.39 1.89
N MET A 43 16.72 -4.69 1.22
CA MET A 43 16.75 -5.38 -0.06
C MET A 43 16.98 -4.38 -1.18
N ASN A 44 17.80 -4.75 -2.15
CA ASN A 44 17.82 -4.04 -3.41
C ASN A 44 16.60 -4.43 -4.26
N LEU A 45 16.34 -3.65 -5.30
CA LEU A 45 15.13 -3.83 -6.11
C LEU A 45 15.11 -5.20 -6.82
N SER A 46 16.27 -5.71 -7.27
CA SER A 46 16.37 -7.01 -7.94
C SER A 46 16.05 -8.18 -7.02
N GLU A 47 16.29 -8.04 -5.71
CA GLU A 47 15.91 -9.03 -4.70
C GLU A 47 14.42 -8.94 -4.34
N ALA A 48 13.87 -7.74 -4.29
CA ALA A 48 12.47 -7.51 -3.90
C ALA A 48 11.47 -7.89 -5.02
N ILE A 49 11.78 -7.62 -6.28
CA ILE A 49 10.88 -7.86 -7.42
C ILE A 49 10.33 -9.29 -7.48
N PRO A 50 11.13 -10.35 -7.36
CA PRO A 50 10.61 -11.72 -7.38
C PRO A 50 9.63 -12.01 -6.23
N ILE A 51 9.87 -11.44 -5.05
CA ILE A 51 9.01 -11.62 -3.88
C ILE A 51 7.69 -10.87 -4.09
N ILE A 52 7.75 -9.64 -4.61
CA ILE A 52 6.55 -8.87 -4.97
C ILE A 52 5.75 -9.66 -6.01
N GLY A 53 6.38 -10.16 -7.06
CA GLY A 53 5.71 -10.93 -8.11
C GLY A 53 5.06 -12.23 -7.62
N ALA A 54 5.56 -12.81 -6.53
CA ALA A 54 4.96 -13.99 -5.87
C ALA A 54 3.83 -13.62 -4.88
N SER A 55 3.62 -12.32 -4.62
CA SER A 55 2.54 -11.83 -3.77
C SER A 55 1.23 -11.71 -4.55
N GLN A 56 0.11 -11.54 -3.85
CA GLN A 56 -1.21 -11.43 -4.47
C GLN A 56 -1.73 -9.99 -4.47
N TYR A 57 -1.39 -9.24 -3.44
CA TYR A 57 -1.96 -7.92 -3.16
C TYR A 57 -0.89 -6.91 -2.78
N TYR A 58 -1.14 -5.66 -3.11
CA TYR A 58 -0.39 -4.51 -2.61
C TYR A 58 -1.36 -3.52 -1.97
N ILE A 59 -0.99 -3.00 -0.81
CA ILE A 59 -1.72 -1.92 -0.12
C ILE A 59 -0.68 -0.91 0.38
N GLY A 60 -0.79 0.32 -0.04
CA GLY A 60 0.16 1.35 0.37
C GLY A 60 -0.05 2.69 -0.31
N ASN A 61 0.85 3.62 -0.05
CA ASN A 61 0.83 4.93 -0.67
C ASN A 61 1.15 4.86 -2.17
N ASP A 62 0.79 5.92 -2.89
CA ASP A 62 1.25 6.15 -4.27
C ASP A 62 2.77 6.34 -4.28
N THR A 63 3.48 5.26 -4.57
CA THR A 63 4.94 5.19 -4.61
C THR A 63 5.41 4.20 -5.68
N GLY A 64 6.70 4.22 -5.99
CA GLY A 64 7.31 3.28 -6.95
C GLY A 64 6.99 1.80 -6.64
N TRP A 65 6.87 1.43 -5.36
CA TRP A 65 6.51 0.07 -4.95
C TRP A 65 5.12 -0.35 -5.43
N GLY A 66 4.13 0.55 -5.34
CA GLY A 66 2.77 0.31 -5.83
C GLY A 66 2.72 0.13 -7.33
N HIS A 67 3.49 0.92 -8.07
CA HIS A 67 3.59 0.82 -9.53
C HIS A 67 4.27 -0.48 -9.97
N ILE A 68 5.34 -0.89 -9.29
CA ILE A 68 5.99 -2.20 -9.53
C ILE A 68 5.00 -3.33 -9.27
N ALA A 69 4.32 -3.32 -8.14
CA ALA A 69 3.34 -4.34 -7.78
C ALA A 69 2.23 -4.45 -8.84
N SER A 70 1.65 -3.32 -9.24
CA SER A 70 0.61 -3.29 -10.28
C SER A 70 1.13 -3.75 -11.65
N GLY A 71 2.37 -3.36 -12.01
CA GLY A 71 3.04 -3.81 -13.23
C GLY A 71 3.31 -5.30 -13.27
N LEU A 72 3.55 -5.92 -12.11
CA LEU A 72 3.69 -7.36 -11.95
C LEU A 72 2.34 -8.10 -11.86
N GLY A 73 1.23 -7.39 -11.94
CA GLY A 73 -0.12 -7.95 -11.98
C GLY A 73 -0.82 -8.10 -10.64
N LEU A 74 -0.24 -7.59 -9.54
CA LEU A 74 -0.89 -7.64 -8.25
C LEU A 74 -2.13 -6.73 -8.23
N LYS A 75 -3.18 -7.20 -7.55
CA LYS A 75 -4.30 -6.32 -7.19
C LYS A 75 -3.78 -5.31 -6.17
N SER A 76 -3.83 -4.03 -6.51
CA SER A 76 -3.19 -2.95 -5.74
C SER A 76 -4.21 -1.95 -5.24
N LEU A 77 -4.10 -1.57 -3.97
CA LEU A 77 -4.84 -0.48 -3.35
C LEU A 77 -3.86 0.65 -3.05
N LEU A 78 -3.96 1.76 -3.77
CA LEU A 78 -3.08 2.90 -3.65
C LEU A 78 -3.79 4.08 -2.98
N LEU A 79 -3.12 4.65 -1.98
CA LEU A 79 -3.57 5.83 -1.25
C LEU A 79 -2.91 7.06 -1.87
N PHE A 80 -3.73 7.91 -2.47
CA PHE A 80 -3.32 9.15 -3.11
C PHE A 80 -3.66 10.33 -2.20
N MET A 81 -2.63 10.97 -1.64
CA MET A 81 -2.80 12.14 -0.77
C MET A 81 -2.33 13.44 -1.43
N ASP A 82 -1.32 13.34 -2.29
CA ASP A 82 -0.58 14.49 -2.81
C ASP A 82 -0.12 14.28 -4.26
N SER A 83 -0.85 13.49 -5.00
CA SER A 83 -0.59 13.24 -6.42
C SER A 83 -1.89 12.95 -7.16
N PRO A 84 -1.99 13.32 -8.45
CA PRO A 84 -3.22 13.15 -9.22
C PRO A 84 -3.48 11.68 -9.58
N PRO A 85 -4.55 11.06 -9.07
CA PRO A 85 -4.89 9.67 -9.40
C PRO A 85 -5.16 9.46 -10.89
N LEU A 86 -5.67 10.47 -11.59
CA LEU A 86 -5.89 10.39 -13.04
C LEU A 86 -4.60 10.19 -13.83
N ALA A 87 -3.47 10.71 -13.33
CA ALA A 87 -2.18 10.55 -13.97
C ALA A 87 -1.49 9.23 -13.58
N TYR A 88 -1.61 8.82 -12.31
CA TYR A 88 -0.78 7.76 -11.75
C TYR A 88 -1.56 6.54 -11.23
N GLY A 89 -2.88 6.62 -11.07
CA GLY A 89 -3.67 5.56 -10.44
C GLY A 89 -4.62 4.81 -11.37
N VAL A 90 -5.04 5.40 -12.48
CA VAL A 90 -6.11 4.83 -13.33
C VAL A 90 -5.62 4.15 -14.61
N TYR A 91 -4.32 4.08 -14.83
CA TYR A 91 -3.75 3.46 -16.05
C TYR A 91 -3.83 1.93 -16.04
N SER A 92 -4.04 1.31 -14.90
CA SER A 92 -4.10 -0.15 -14.75
C SER A 92 -5.39 -0.59 -14.09
N LYS A 93 -6.04 -1.61 -14.66
CA LYS A 93 -7.22 -2.26 -14.07
C LYS A 93 -6.95 -2.96 -12.73
N ASN A 94 -5.67 -3.18 -12.42
CA ASN A 94 -5.24 -3.81 -11.17
C ASN A 94 -5.16 -2.80 -10.02
N ILE A 95 -5.26 -1.49 -10.29
CA ILE A 95 -5.19 -0.45 -9.27
C ILE A 95 -6.59 -0.04 -8.85
N ARG A 96 -6.81 0.00 -7.55
CA ARG A 96 -7.90 0.71 -6.89
C ARG A 96 -7.33 1.89 -6.13
N VAL A 97 -8.00 3.01 -6.19
CA VAL A 97 -7.55 4.28 -5.61
C VAL A 97 -8.37 4.62 -4.37
N ILE A 98 -7.70 5.13 -3.34
CA ILE A 98 -8.33 5.87 -2.23
C ILE A 98 -7.77 7.29 -2.26
N VAL A 99 -8.65 8.27 -2.14
CA VAL A 99 -8.32 9.70 -2.01
C VAL A 99 -8.78 10.21 -0.65
N PRO A 100 -8.28 11.37 -0.16
CA PRO A 100 -8.71 11.98 1.09
C PRO A 100 -10.22 12.22 1.13
N GLU A 101 -10.78 12.22 2.33
CA GLU A 101 -12.19 12.53 2.55
C GLU A 101 -12.54 13.91 2.00
N GLY A 102 -13.61 13.98 1.21
CA GLY A 102 -14.04 15.19 0.53
C GLY A 102 -13.40 15.45 -0.83
N GLU A 103 -12.36 14.66 -1.20
CA GLU A 103 -11.76 14.69 -2.52
C GLU A 103 -12.37 13.64 -3.44
N THR A 104 -12.21 13.87 -4.74
CA THR A 104 -12.50 12.89 -5.80
C THR A 104 -11.22 12.55 -6.54
N ILE A 105 -11.27 11.57 -7.43
CA ILE A 105 -10.10 11.23 -8.28
C ILE A 105 -9.74 12.37 -9.25
N GLU A 106 -10.69 13.25 -9.54
CA GLU A 106 -10.51 14.42 -10.40
C GLU A 106 -9.98 15.64 -9.62
N SER A 107 -10.31 15.79 -8.34
CA SER A 107 -9.93 16.94 -7.53
C SER A 107 -8.62 16.77 -6.79
N CYS A 108 -8.18 15.51 -6.58
CA CYS A 108 -6.92 15.26 -5.92
C CYS A 108 -5.74 15.54 -6.87
N GLU A 109 -4.92 16.51 -6.51
CA GLU A 109 -3.79 16.99 -7.29
C GLU A 109 -2.53 17.10 -6.43
N HIS A 110 -1.43 17.56 -7.01
CA HIS A 110 -0.24 17.90 -6.24
C HIS A 110 -0.56 19.00 -5.22
N ASN A 111 -0.03 18.84 -4.02
CA ASN A 111 -0.23 19.78 -2.89
C ASN A 111 -1.65 19.78 -2.28
N THR A 112 -2.42 18.72 -2.43
CA THR A 112 -3.72 18.56 -1.74
C THR A 112 -3.57 18.13 -0.26
N ARG A 113 -2.36 18.09 0.27
CA ARG A 113 -2.02 17.65 1.63
C ARG A 113 -2.80 18.26 2.78
N GLY A 114 -3.48 19.38 2.57
CA GLY A 114 -4.37 19.94 3.59
C GLY A 114 -5.47 18.97 4.04
N ASN A 115 -5.65 17.90 3.31
CA ASN A 115 -6.66 16.87 3.55
C ASN A 115 -6.01 15.50 3.84
N ASP A 116 -5.13 15.43 4.82
CA ASP A 116 -4.51 14.16 5.28
C ASP A 116 -5.52 13.19 5.93
N SER A 117 -6.76 13.22 5.48
CA SER A 117 -7.86 12.50 6.07
C SER A 117 -8.29 11.30 5.22
N ILE A 118 -7.41 10.32 5.09
CA ILE A 118 -7.85 8.98 4.71
C ILE A 118 -8.09 8.21 6.00
N SER A 119 -9.34 7.89 6.29
CA SER A 119 -9.68 7.22 7.54
C SER A 119 -9.20 5.78 7.56
N PHE A 120 -8.80 5.30 8.75
CA PHE A 120 -8.43 3.90 8.95
C PHE A 120 -9.57 2.94 8.54
N SER A 121 -10.82 3.30 8.83
CA SER A 121 -11.99 2.49 8.49
C SER A 121 -12.15 2.32 6.98
N GLU A 122 -11.89 3.37 6.19
CA GLU A 122 -11.96 3.31 4.73
C GLU A 122 -10.85 2.42 4.17
N VAL A 123 -9.61 2.60 4.63
CA VAL A 123 -8.48 1.74 4.21
C VAL A 123 -8.76 0.28 4.56
N LEU A 124 -9.24 -0.01 5.78
CA LEU A 124 -9.55 -1.37 6.20
C LEU A 124 -10.65 -2.00 5.35
N LYS A 125 -11.74 -1.26 5.12
CA LYS A 125 -12.87 -1.71 4.28
C LYS A 125 -12.40 -2.05 2.88
N LYS A 126 -11.71 -1.13 2.22
CA LYS A 126 -11.20 -1.32 0.85
C LYS A 126 -10.16 -2.43 0.75
N SER A 127 -9.33 -2.59 1.78
CA SER A 127 -8.37 -3.70 1.85
C SER A 127 -9.09 -5.06 1.93
N ILE A 128 -10.12 -5.18 2.76
CA ILE A 128 -10.92 -6.40 2.85
C ILE A 128 -11.63 -6.69 1.53
N GLU A 129 -12.21 -5.69 0.87
CA GLU A 129 -12.84 -5.82 -0.44
C GLU A 129 -11.85 -6.23 -1.54
N LEU A 130 -10.58 -5.80 -1.44
CA LEU A 130 -9.54 -6.16 -2.38
C LEU A 130 -9.14 -7.63 -2.26
N ILE A 131 -9.04 -8.12 -1.02
CA ILE A 131 -8.53 -9.46 -0.68
C ILE A 131 -9.62 -10.53 -0.82
N SER A 132 -10.87 -10.15 -0.59
CA SER A 132 -12.01 -11.07 -0.71
C SER A 132 -12.34 -11.37 -2.16
#